data_664ee4f7a61bc18bd7ff382ff01cb587
#
_entry.id   664ee4f7a61bc18bd7ff382ff01cb587
#
_cell.length_a   1.000
_cell.length_b   1.000
_cell.length_c   1.000
_cell.angle_alpha   90.00
_cell.angle_beta   90.00
_cell.angle_gamma   90.00
#
_symmetry.space_group_name_H-M   'P 1'
#
loop_
_entity.id
_entity.type
_entity.pdbx_description
1 polymer ?
#
loop_
_entity_poly.entity_id
_entity_poly.type
_entity_poly.pdbx_seq_one_letter_code
_entity_poly.pdbx_strand_id
1 'polypeptide(L)'
;TLEEVMEVMISGEKQEKKVVRLHTGDPCLYGAIKEQMDLLEKENISYKVCPGVSSFCGAASALNAEYTLPGISQSVVITRMAGRTPVPEKESIESFAAHQATMVIFLSTGMLEELSKRLIEGGYQPETPAAIVYKATWEDEKVCRCKVKDLAVTAKENGITKTALIVVGEVLGGEYERSLLYHPEFTTEFRQGKGKEGAGNV
;
A
#
# COMPACT_ATOMS: atom_id res chain seq x y z
N THR A 1 12.80 -22.85 -6.45
CA THR A 1 12.46 -23.15 -5.04
C THR A 1 13.28 -22.29 -4.08
N LEU A 2 12.93 -22.29 -2.78
CA LEU A 2 13.70 -21.61 -1.74
C LEU A 2 15.11 -22.22 -1.66
N GLU A 3 15.20 -23.54 -1.72
CA GLU A 3 16.46 -24.29 -1.64
C GLU A 3 17.42 -23.90 -2.76
N GLU A 4 16.94 -23.81 -4.00
CA GLU A 4 17.76 -23.38 -5.15
C GLU A 4 18.29 -21.96 -5.00
N VAL A 5 17.45 -21.04 -4.52
CA VAL A 5 17.88 -19.65 -4.25
C VAL A 5 18.94 -19.61 -3.16
N MET A 6 18.75 -20.37 -2.09
CA MET A 6 19.70 -20.42 -0.98
C MET A 6 21.02 -21.08 -1.38
N GLU A 7 20.98 -22.14 -2.17
CA GLU A 7 22.18 -22.79 -2.70
C GLU A 7 23.08 -21.81 -3.46
N VAL A 8 22.48 -21.01 -4.34
CA VAL A 8 23.21 -19.96 -5.09
C VAL A 8 23.81 -18.91 -4.16
N MET A 9 23.05 -18.45 -3.17
CA MET A 9 23.51 -17.42 -2.22
C MET A 9 24.65 -17.94 -1.36
N ILE A 10 24.50 -19.12 -0.75
CA ILE A 10 25.50 -19.75 0.11
C ILE A 10 26.77 -20.10 -0.69
N SER A 11 26.62 -20.62 -1.91
CA SER A 11 27.75 -20.91 -2.79
C SER A 11 28.54 -19.66 -3.17
N GLY A 12 27.86 -18.55 -3.38
CA GLY A 12 28.51 -17.26 -3.64
C GLY A 12 29.32 -16.78 -2.43
N GLU A 13 28.78 -16.89 -1.23
CA GLU A 13 29.46 -16.53 0.01
C GLU A 13 30.70 -17.42 0.26
N LYS A 14 30.56 -18.74 0.09
CA LYS A 14 31.72 -19.66 0.23
C LYS A 14 32.85 -19.40 -0.77
N GLN A 15 32.56 -18.68 -1.85
CA GLN A 15 33.56 -18.20 -2.82
C GLN A 15 34.05 -16.77 -2.51
N GLU A 16 33.78 -16.26 -1.32
CA GLU A 16 34.13 -14.90 -0.88
C GLU A 16 33.59 -13.79 -1.80
N LYS A 17 32.45 -14.05 -2.48
CA LYS A 17 31.80 -13.08 -3.38
C LYS A 17 30.80 -12.22 -2.61
N LYS A 18 30.71 -10.95 -3.00
CA LYS A 18 29.62 -10.10 -2.55
C LYS A 18 28.32 -10.53 -3.24
N VAL A 19 27.41 -11.12 -2.47
CA VAL A 19 26.10 -11.59 -2.96
C VAL A 19 25.04 -10.50 -2.77
N VAL A 20 24.27 -10.22 -3.79
CA VAL A 20 23.13 -9.28 -3.74
C VAL A 20 21.88 -9.99 -4.24
N ARG A 21 20.88 -10.14 -3.35
CA ARG A 21 19.56 -10.66 -3.69
C ARG A 21 18.62 -9.50 -4.03
N LEU A 22 18.27 -9.36 -5.31
CA LEU A 22 17.37 -8.31 -5.75
C LEU A 22 15.90 -8.69 -5.51
N HIS A 23 15.14 -7.69 -5.06
CA HIS A 23 13.69 -7.72 -4.92
C HIS A 23 13.05 -6.54 -5.65
N THR A 24 11.77 -6.67 -5.98
CA THR A 24 10.96 -5.54 -6.47
C THR A 24 10.30 -4.84 -5.29
N GLY A 25 10.17 -3.52 -5.36
CA GLY A 25 9.59 -2.73 -4.27
C GLY A 25 10.41 -2.77 -2.99
N ASP A 26 9.78 -2.98 -1.86
CA ASP A 26 10.45 -3.20 -0.58
C ASP A 26 10.32 -4.68 -0.16
N PRO A 27 11.42 -5.36 0.17
CA PRO A 27 11.39 -6.77 0.53
C PRO A 27 10.65 -7.06 1.84
N CYS A 28 10.40 -6.07 2.71
CA CYS A 28 9.67 -6.27 3.96
C CYS A 28 8.18 -6.54 3.77
N LEU A 29 7.63 -6.22 2.59
CA LEU A 29 6.20 -6.34 2.31
C LEU A 29 5.94 -7.39 1.23
N TYR A 30 5.43 -8.56 1.63
CA TYR A 30 5.17 -9.73 0.77
C TYR A 30 6.40 -10.25 0.01
N GLY A 31 7.61 -9.96 0.50
CA GLY A 31 8.87 -10.32 -0.15
C GLY A 31 9.37 -11.74 0.14
N ALA A 32 8.73 -12.49 1.05
CA ALA A 32 9.14 -13.84 1.48
C ALA A 32 10.63 -13.93 1.87
N ILE A 33 11.15 -12.86 2.50
CA ILE A 33 12.58 -12.80 2.88
C ILE A 33 12.87 -13.46 4.23
N LYS A 34 11.86 -13.61 5.10
CA LYS A 34 12.09 -14.16 6.44
C LYS A 34 12.68 -15.57 6.39
N GLU A 35 12.16 -16.41 5.50
CA GLU A 35 12.65 -17.78 5.29
C GLU A 35 14.11 -17.81 4.82
N GLN A 36 14.49 -16.86 3.95
CA GLN A 36 15.88 -16.73 3.48
C GLN A 36 16.80 -16.26 4.60
N MET A 37 16.37 -15.28 5.39
CA MET A 37 17.13 -14.79 6.55
C MET A 37 17.37 -15.90 7.59
N ASP A 38 16.34 -16.69 7.90
CA ASP A 38 16.43 -17.80 8.86
C ASP A 38 17.44 -18.87 8.40
N LEU A 39 17.52 -19.12 7.09
CA LEU A 39 18.50 -20.05 6.54
C LEU A 39 19.92 -19.48 6.55
N LEU A 40 20.10 -18.20 6.25
CA LEU A 40 21.40 -17.54 6.36
C LEU A 40 21.92 -17.52 7.81
N GLU A 41 21.04 -17.28 8.79
CA GLU A 41 21.37 -17.34 10.22
C GLU A 41 21.86 -18.73 10.65
N LYS A 42 21.19 -19.79 10.19
CA LYS A 42 21.61 -21.19 10.44
C LYS A 42 23.00 -21.51 9.88
N GLU A 43 23.33 -20.92 8.75
CA GLU A 43 24.65 -21.07 8.11
C GLU A 43 25.70 -20.09 8.67
N ASN A 44 25.36 -19.28 9.68
CA ASN A 44 26.19 -18.20 10.25
C ASN A 44 26.66 -17.18 9.21
N ILE A 45 25.86 -16.92 8.17
CA ILE A 45 26.14 -15.93 7.14
C ILE A 45 25.50 -14.59 7.54
N SER A 46 26.33 -13.55 7.64
CA SER A 46 25.86 -12.20 7.92
C SER A 46 25.17 -11.59 6.71
N TYR A 47 24.09 -10.85 6.93
CA TYR A 47 23.35 -10.18 5.87
C TYR A 47 22.87 -8.80 6.30
N LYS A 48 22.49 -7.99 5.32
CA LYS A 48 21.86 -6.69 5.55
C LYS A 48 20.69 -6.52 4.59
N VAL A 49 19.55 -6.13 5.12
CA VAL A 49 18.37 -5.77 4.31
C VAL A 49 18.47 -4.29 3.95
N CYS A 50 18.41 -3.99 2.65
CA CYS A 50 18.29 -2.64 2.14
C CYS A 50 16.81 -2.32 1.93
N PRO A 51 16.28 -1.23 2.52
CA PRO A 51 14.91 -0.81 2.26
C PRO A 51 14.75 -0.34 0.81
N GLY A 52 13.55 -0.53 0.28
CA GLY A 52 13.16 -0.07 -1.05
C GLY A 52 11.89 0.78 -1.00
N VAL A 53 11.37 1.13 -2.16
CA VAL A 53 10.08 1.82 -2.28
C VAL A 53 9.02 0.81 -2.70
N SER A 54 8.12 0.49 -1.80
CA SER A 54 7.04 -0.45 -2.09
C SER A 54 6.07 0.12 -3.14
N SER A 55 5.46 -0.77 -3.92
CA SER A 55 4.51 -0.41 -4.97
C SER A 55 3.29 0.37 -4.46
N PHE A 56 2.93 0.29 -3.18
CA PHE A 56 1.87 1.13 -2.64
C PHE A 56 2.24 2.62 -2.64
N CYS A 57 3.51 2.95 -2.42
CA CYS A 57 4.00 4.32 -2.57
C CYS A 57 3.99 4.75 -4.05
N GLY A 58 4.38 3.84 -4.96
CA GLY A 58 4.27 4.07 -6.40
C GLY A 58 2.84 4.32 -6.85
N ALA A 59 1.89 3.57 -6.31
CA ALA A 59 0.47 3.79 -6.60
C ALA A 59 -0.04 5.14 -6.09
N ALA A 60 0.38 5.59 -4.90
CA ALA A 60 0.06 6.93 -4.40
C ALA A 60 0.60 8.03 -5.33
N SER A 61 1.84 7.86 -5.80
CA SER A 61 2.46 8.78 -6.76
C SER A 61 1.69 8.84 -8.07
N ALA A 62 1.36 7.70 -8.66
CA ALA A 62 0.58 7.62 -9.90
C ALA A 62 -0.83 8.25 -9.76
N LEU A 63 -1.42 8.15 -8.56
CA LEU A 63 -2.71 8.74 -8.23
C LEU A 63 -2.62 10.24 -7.89
N ASN A 64 -1.43 10.79 -7.65
CA ASN A 64 -1.22 12.10 -7.01
C ASN A 64 -2.04 12.21 -5.71
N ALA A 65 -2.00 11.18 -4.88
CA ALA A 65 -2.81 11.06 -3.67
C ALA A 65 -1.93 10.94 -2.42
N GLU A 66 -2.40 11.53 -1.34
CA GLU A 66 -1.95 11.26 0.01
C GLU A 66 -2.94 10.31 0.68
N TYR A 67 -2.46 9.22 1.24
CA TYR A 67 -3.31 8.20 1.86
C TYR A 67 -3.88 8.59 3.22
N THR A 68 -3.35 9.68 3.81
CA THR A 68 -3.71 10.14 5.15
C THR A 68 -4.13 11.60 5.10
N LEU A 69 -5.43 11.87 5.05
CA LEU A 69 -5.98 13.21 5.00
C LEU A 69 -6.73 13.54 6.31
N PRO A 70 -6.54 14.74 6.88
CA PRO A 70 -7.29 15.20 8.04
C PRO A 70 -8.81 15.12 7.81
N GLY A 71 -9.51 14.64 8.82
CA GLY A 71 -10.97 14.48 8.78
C GLY A 71 -11.48 13.32 7.92
N ILE A 72 -10.63 12.69 7.12
CA ILE A 72 -11.00 11.59 6.21
C ILE A 72 -10.45 10.25 6.69
N SER A 73 -9.14 10.09 6.68
CA SER A 73 -8.47 8.87 7.14
C SER A 73 -7.07 9.21 7.63
N GLN A 74 -6.69 8.69 8.78
CA GLN A 74 -5.34 8.82 9.35
C GLN A 74 -4.61 7.47 9.41
N SER A 75 -5.20 6.45 8.80
CA SER A 75 -4.67 5.09 8.79
C SER A 75 -4.65 4.51 7.39
N VAL A 76 -3.64 3.69 7.13
CA VAL A 76 -3.51 2.94 5.88
C VAL A 76 -3.44 1.47 6.20
N VAL A 77 -4.40 0.71 5.73
CA VAL A 77 -4.42 -0.75 5.83
C VAL A 77 -3.83 -1.33 4.56
N ILE A 78 -2.70 -1.98 4.69
CA ILE A 78 -2.06 -2.73 3.60
C ILE A 78 -2.38 -4.21 3.79
N THR A 79 -3.11 -4.79 2.86
CA THR A 79 -3.58 -6.17 2.98
C THR A 79 -3.71 -6.86 1.62
N ARG A 80 -4.22 -8.09 1.62
CA ARG A 80 -4.55 -8.86 0.43
C ARG A 80 -5.76 -9.75 0.68
N MET A 81 -6.41 -10.21 -0.37
CA MET A 81 -7.41 -11.28 -0.28
C MET A 81 -6.75 -12.61 0.10
N ALA A 82 -7.47 -13.43 0.84
CA ALA A 82 -7.17 -14.85 0.89
C ALA A 82 -7.33 -15.45 -0.51
N GLY A 83 -6.33 -16.19 -0.96
CA GLY A 83 -6.31 -16.84 -2.25
C GLY A 83 -5.71 -18.25 -2.10
N ARG A 84 -4.65 -18.56 -2.86
CA ARG A 84 -3.92 -19.84 -2.71
C ARG A 84 -3.31 -20.02 -1.33
N THR A 85 -3.01 -18.92 -0.65
CA THR A 85 -2.54 -18.91 0.73
C THR A 85 -3.59 -18.23 1.62
N PRO A 86 -3.84 -18.75 2.83
CA PRO A 86 -4.81 -18.16 3.75
C PRO A 86 -4.38 -16.79 4.25
N VAL A 87 -5.34 -16.05 4.79
CA VAL A 87 -5.15 -14.86 5.60
C VAL A 87 -5.82 -15.14 6.94
N PRO A 88 -5.26 -14.71 8.08
CA PRO A 88 -5.91 -14.86 9.36
C PRO A 88 -7.34 -14.30 9.34
N GLU A 89 -8.28 -14.98 9.99
CA GLU A 89 -9.70 -14.59 9.97
C GLU A 89 -9.94 -13.14 10.44
N LYS A 90 -9.18 -12.70 11.45
CA LYS A 90 -9.23 -11.33 11.97
C LYS A 90 -8.70 -10.28 11.01
N GLU A 91 -7.99 -10.70 9.96
CA GLU A 91 -7.41 -9.85 8.92
C GLU A 91 -8.18 -9.99 7.59
N SER A 92 -9.43 -10.45 7.67
CA SER A 92 -10.30 -10.50 6.49
C SER A 92 -10.56 -9.11 5.91
N ILE A 93 -10.90 -9.04 4.64
CA ILE A 93 -11.26 -7.78 3.99
C ILE A 93 -12.40 -7.08 4.71
N GLU A 94 -13.41 -7.84 5.13
CA GLU A 94 -14.59 -7.33 5.84
C GLU A 94 -14.19 -6.73 7.20
N SER A 95 -13.30 -7.41 7.93
CA SER A 95 -12.81 -6.92 9.22
C SER A 95 -12.09 -5.58 9.10
N PHE A 96 -11.22 -5.42 8.12
CA PHE A 96 -10.53 -4.16 7.89
C PHE A 96 -11.44 -3.09 7.28
N ALA A 97 -12.36 -3.46 6.40
CA ALA A 97 -13.31 -2.55 5.78
C ALA A 97 -14.24 -1.88 6.81
N ALA A 98 -14.51 -2.53 7.94
CA ALA A 98 -15.31 -1.97 9.03
C ALA A 98 -14.72 -0.66 9.60
N HIS A 99 -13.43 -0.44 9.48
CA HIS A 99 -12.77 0.80 9.90
C HIS A 99 -12.92 1.95 8.89
N GLN A 100 -13.31 1.67 7.66
CA GLN A 100 -13.43 2.64 6.56
C GLN A 100 -12.17 3.52 6.36
N ALA A 101 -11.02 3.00 6.78
CA ALA A 101 -9.72 3.61 6.59
C ALA A 101 -9.27 3.52 5.12
N THR A 102 -8.21 4.21 4.74
CA THR A 102 -7.59 3.97 3.43
C THR A 102 -7.09 2.53 3.35
N MET A 103 -7.50 1.78 2.34
CA MET A 103 -7.01 0.42 2.11
C MET A 103 -6.20 0.33 0.82
N VAL A 104 -5.05 -0.35 0.89
CA VAL A 104 -4.23 -0.69 -0.28
C VAL A 104 -4.12 -2.21 -0.37
N ILE A 105 -4.69 -2.79 -1.41
CA ILE A 105 -4.92 -4.23 -1.50
C ILE A 105 -4.02 -4.82 -2.58
N PHE A 106 -3.12 -5.69 -2.14
CA PHE A 106 -2.13 -6.39 -2.96
C PHE A 106 -2.66 -7.72 -3.47
N LEU A 107 -2.04 -8.26 -4.52
CA LEU A 107 -2.18 -9.65 -4.99
C LEU A 107 -3.63 -10.11 -5.23
N SER A 108 -4.57 -9.19 -5.45
CA SER A 108 -6.00 -9.48 -5.48
C SER A 108 -6.68 -9.15 -6.81
N THR A 109 -5.92 -8.79 -7.84
CA THR A 109 -6.43 -8.35 -9.15
C THR A 109 -7.32 -9.41 -9.84
N GLY A 110 -7.07 -10.67 -9.61
CA GLY A 110 -7.88 -11.77 -10.15
C GLY A 110 -9.19 -12.04 -9.40
N MET A 111 -9.50 -11.29 -8.33
CA MET A 111 -10.62 -11.53 -7.42
C MET A 111 -11.46 -10.28 -7.19
N LEU A 112 -11.52 -9.35 -8.14
CA LEU A 112 -12.10 -8.01 -7.93
C LEU A 112 -13.61 -8.02 -7.70
N GLU A 113 -14.34 -8.96 -8.27
CA GLU A 113 -15.77 -9.11 -8.01
C GLU A 113 -16.02 -9.49 -6.54
N GLU A 114 -15.32 -10.50 -6.06
CA GLU A 114 -15.40 -10.93 -4.66
C GLU A 114 -14.85 -9.87 -3.72
N LEU A 115 -13.75 -9.18 -4.10
CA LEU A 115 -13.20 -8.09 -3.32
C LEU A 115 -14.21 -6.96 -3.14
N SER A 116 -14.87 -6.52 -4.22
CA SER A 116 -15.90 -5.48 -4.16
C SER A 116 -17.03 -5.86 -3.20
N LYS A 117 -17.50 -7.09 -3.29
CA LYS A 117 -18.56 -7.62 -2.41
C LYS A 117 -18.13 -7.57 -0.94
N ARG A 118 -16.95 -8.08 -0.61
CA ARG A 118 -16.43 -8.11 0.76
C ARG A 118 -16.15 -6.72 1.34
N LEU A 119 -15.69 -5.79 0.52
CA LEU A 119 -15.53 -4.40 0.94
C LEU A 119 -16.86 -3.78 1.35
N ILE A 120 -17.92 -4.02 0.56
CA ILE A 120 -19.28 -3.52 0.85
C ILE A 120 -19.86 -4.22 2.09
N GLU A 121 -19.74 -5.53 2.19
CA GLU A 121 -20.17 -6.30 3.37
C GLU A 121 -19.46 -5.85 4.65
N GLY A 122 -18.21 -5.42 4.55
CA GLY A 122 -17.43 -4.90 5.65
C GLY A 122 -17.73 -3.44 6.04
N GLY A 123 -18.49 -2.68 5.23
CA GLY A 123 -18.95 -1.36 5.60
C GLY A 123 -18.67 -0.21 4.62
N TYR A 124 -17.87 -0.42 3.58
CA TYR A 124 -17.74 0.60 2.53
C TYR A 124 -19.03 0.75 1.74
N GLN A 125 -19.35 1.98 1.36
CA GLN A 125 -20.47 2.21 0.47
C GLN A 125 -20.12 1.77 -0.97
N PRO A 126 -21.09 1.27 -1.77
CA PRO A 126 -20.85 0.93 -3.17
C PRO A 126 -20.22 2.08 -3.97
N GLU A 127 -20.55 3.32 -3.60
CA GLU A 127 -20.10 4.55 -4.24
C GLU A 127 -18.74 5.05 -3.72
N THR A 128 -18.17 4.40 -2.68
CA THR A 128 -16.85 4.79 -2.14
C THR A 128 -15.81 4.83 -3.26
N PRO A 129 -15.01 5.90 -3.34
CA PRO A 129 -13.96 6.01 -4.34
C PRO A 129 -12.94 4.89 -4.24
N ALA A 130 -12.57 4.38 -5.41
CA ALA A 130 -11.54 3.35 -5.55
C ALA A 130 -10.67 3.64 -6.79
N ALA A 131 -9.51 3.02 -6.84
CA ALA A 131 -8.65 3.07 -8.01
C ALA A 131 -7.92 1.74 -8.21
N ILE A 132 -7.71 1.39 -9.47
CA ILE A 132 -6.84 0.30 -9.88
C ILE A 132 -5.61 0.93 -10.51
N VAL A 133 -4.43 0.68 -9.92
CA VAL A 133 -3.16 1.18 -10.45
C VAL A 133 -2.37 -0.01 -10.98
N TYR A 134 -2.33 -0.12 -12.30
CA TYR A 134 -1.62 -1.16 -13.02
C TYR A 134 -0.19 -0.73 -13.26
N LYS A 135 0.76 -1.58 -12.88
CA LYS A 135 2.20 -1.39 -13.12
C LYS A 135 2.71 0.03 -12.78
N ALA A 136 2.39 0.52 -11.58
CA ALA A 136 2.89 1.81 -11.10
C ALA A 136 4.40 1.97 -11.38
N THR A 137 4.80 3.10 -11.95
CA THR A 137 6.17 3.45 -12.35
C THR A 137 6.75 2.74 -13.58
N TRP A 138 5.98 1.89 -14.25
CA TRP A 138 6.39 1.27 -15.51
C TRP A 138 5.95 2.13 -16.71
N GLU A 139 6.56 1.89 -17.88
CA GLU A 139 6.21 2.62 -19.11
C GLU A 139 4.75 2.45 -19.54
N ASP A 140 4.17 1.29 -19.25
CA ASP A 140 2.78 0.95 -19.54
C ASP A 140 1.84 1.11 -18.32
N GLU A 141 2.21 1.99 -17.38
CA GLU A 141 1.37 2.35 -16.23
C GLU A 141 -0.03 2.78 -16.67
N LYS A 142 -1.04 2.30 -15.93
CA LYS A 142 -2.43 2.78 -16.08
C LYS A 142 -3.03 3.08 -14.72
N VAL A 143 -3.75 4.20 -14.64
CA VAL A 143 -4.55 4.59 -13.49
C VAL A 143 -6.01 4.58 -13.87
N CYS A 144 -6.80 3.70 -13.27
CA CYS A 144 -8.24 3.59 -13.51
C CYS A 144 -8.97 3.95 -12.21
N ARG A 145 -9.50 5.18 -12.13
CA ARG A 145 -10.37 5.62 -11.03
C ARG A 145 -11.77 5.09 -11.24
N CYS A 146 -12.39 4.56 -10.20
CA CYS A 146 -13.72 3.98 -10.22
C CYS A 146 -14.36 4.06 -8.82
N LYS A 147 -15.43 3.32 -8.61
CA LYS A 147 -16.06 3.11 -7.31
C LYS A 147 -15.87 1.66 -6.88
N VAL A 148 -16.04 1.38 -5.60
CA VAL A 148 -15.89 0.02 -5.06
C VAL A 148 -16.75 -0.97 -5.85
N LYS A 149 -17.99 -0.64 -6.16
CA LYS A 149 -18.92 -1.50 -6.94
C LYS A 149 -18.44 -1.79 -8.37
N ASP A 150 -17.61 -0.93 -8.95
CA ASP A 150 -17.21 -0.97 -10.35
C ASP A 150 -15.81 -1.60 -10.57
N LEU A 151 -15.12 -2.05 -9.52
CA LEU A 151 -13.75 -2.58 -9.60
C LEU A 151 -13.58 -3.66 -10.67
N ALA A 152 -14.48 -4.65 -10.71
CA ALA A 152 -14.37 -5.78 -11.64
C ALA A 152 -14.60 -5.35 -13.09
N VAL A 153 -15.61 -4.53 -13.34
CA VAL A 153 -15.93 -4.05 -14.69
C VAL A 153 -14.83 -3.13 -15.21
N THR A 154 -14.33 -2.23 -14.37
CA THR A 154 -13.23 -1.32 -14.72
C THR A 154 -11.95 -2.08 -15.09
N ALA A 155 -11.59 -3.09 -14.35
CA ALA A 155 -10.43 -3.92 -14.68
C ALA A 155 -10.59 -4.66 -16.00
N LYS A 156 -11.78 -5.23 -16.24
CA LYS A 156 -12.11 -5.95 -17.49
C LYS A 156 -12.03 -5.04 -18.71
N GLU A 157 -12.62 -3.85 -18.64
CA GLU A 157 -12.63 -2.86 -19.73
C GLU A 157 -11.22 -2.37 -20.08
N ASN A 158 -10.31 -2.32 -19.09
CA ASN A 158 -8.92 -1.90 -19.28
C ASN A 158 -7.94 -3.05 -19.52
N GLY A 159 -8.42 -4.30 -19.59
CA GLY A 159 -7.59 -5.48 -19.82
C GLY A 159 -6.63 -5.82 -18.67
N ILE A 160 -6.98 -5.42 -17.43
CA ILE A 160 -6.16 -5.60 -16.25
C ILE A 160 -6.54 -6.90 -15.55
N THR A 161 -5.64 -7.89 -15.56
CA THR A 161 -5.86 -9.20 -14.94
C THR A 161 -4.85 -9.55 -13.84
N LYS A 162 -3.74 -8.82 -13.77
CA LYS A 162 -2.64 -9.03 -12.81
C LYS A 162 -1.81 -7.75 -12.67
N THR A 163 -0.85 -7.75 -11.74
CA THR A 163 0.15 -6.69 -11.57
C THR A 163 -0.48 -5.30 -11.33
N ALA A 164 -1.55 -5.27 -10.55
CA ALA A 164 -2.20 -4.02 -10.16
C ALA A 164 -2.41 -3.98 -8.64
N LEU A 165 -2.41 -2.78 -8.11
CA LEU A 165 -2.84 -2.47 -6.75
C LEU A 165 -4.24 -1.86 -6.79
N ILE A 166 -5.03 -2.21 -5.80
CA ILE A 166 -6.34 -1.62 -5.59
C ILE A 166 -6.24 -0.68 -4.38
N VAL A 167 -6.63 0.57 -4.57
CA VAL A 167 -6.70 1.57 -3.51
C VAL A 167 -8.17 1.92 -3.29
N VAL A 168 -8.60 1.92 -2.03
CA VAL A 168 -9.99 2.18 -1.64
C VAL A 168 -10.01 3.20 -0.51
N GLY A 169 -10.89 4.16 -0.58
CA GLY A 169 -11.15 5.10 0.51
C GLY A 169 -11.51 6.50 0.04
N GLU A 170 -12.12 7.25 0.94
CA GLU A 170 -12.56 8.63 0.69
C GLU A 170 -11.39 9.59 0.42
N VAL A 171 -10.15 9.21 0.73
CA VAL A 171 -8.94 9.97 0.35
C VAL A 171 -8.78 10.14 -1.17
N LEU A 172 -9.45 9.31 -1.96
CA LEU A 172 -9.51 9.45 -3.42
C LEU A 172 -10.63 10.38 -3.89
N GLY A 173 -11.49 10.85 -2.97
CA GLY A 173 -12.50 11.88 -3.19
C GLY A 173 -11.88 13.28 -3.32
N GLY A 174 -12.72 14.29 -3.49
CA GLY A 174 -12.26 15.66 -3.76
C GLY A 174 -12.23 16.60 -2.55
N GLU A 175 -12.92 16.28 -1.48
CA GLU A 175 -13.08 17.18 -0.33
C GLU A 175 -12.34 16.66 0.90
N TYR A 176 -11.55 17.50 1.53
CA TYR A 176 -10.83 17.18 2.76
C TYR A 176 -10.55 18.43 3.58
N GLU A 177 -10.30 18.27 4.88
CA GLU A 177 -9.89 19.36 5.77
C GLU A 177 -8.41 19.67 5.58
N ARG A 178 -8.05 20.95 5.60
CA ARG A 178 -6.64 21.35 5.52
C ARG A 178 -5.89 20.94 6.78
N SER A 179 -4.68 20.43 6.59
CA SER A 179 -3.79 20.14 7.71
C SER A 179 -3.53 21.40 8.56
N LEU A 180 -3.65 21.26 9.87
CA LEU A 180 -3.27 22.30 10.82
C LEU A 180 -1.80 22.72 10.73
N LEU A 181 -0.93 21.87 10.18
CA LEU A 181 0.49 22.18 9.99
C LEU A 181 0.73 23.45 9.18
N TYR A 182 -0.17 23.78 8.25
CA TYR A 182 -0.09 25.01 7.45
C TYR A 182 -0.94 26.16 8.00
N HIS A 183 -1.66 25.93 9.11
CA HIS A 183 -2.48 26.99 9.70
C HIS A 183 -1.57 28.09 10.28
N PRO A 184 -1.86 29.38 10.04
CA PRO A 184 -1.01 30.50 10.50
C PRO A 184 -0.78 30.51 12.00
N GLU A 185 -1.77 30.13 12.79
CA GLU A 185 -1.73 30.11 14.27
C GLU A 185 -1.10 28.83 14.84
N PHE A 186 -0.78 27.80 14.00
CA PHE A 186 -0.22 26.55 14.47
C PHE A 186 1.28 26.67 14.71
N THR A 187 1.69 26.46 15.96
CA THR A 187 3.11 26.42 16.35
C THR A 187 3.67 25.04 16.14
N THR A 188 4.82 24.96 15.48
CA THR A 188 5.62 23.74 15.32
C THR A 188 6.98 23.94 15.98
N GLU A 189 7.76 22.91 16.09
CA GLU A 189 9.15 22.96 16.57
C GLU A 189 10.02 23.95 15.76
N PHE A 190 9.70 24.17 14.49
CA PHE A 190 10.44 25.02 13.56
C PHE A 190 9.74 26.35 13.21
N ARG A 191 8.52 26.55 13.68
CA ARG A 191 7.72 27.76 13.36
C ARG A 191 6.78 28.13 14.50
N GLN A 192 6.89 29.36 15.00
CA GLN A 192 5.88 29.92 15.89
C GLN A 192 4.66 30.37 15.08
N GLY A 193 3.48 29.97 15.53
CA GLY A 193 2.21 30.45 14.98
C GLY A 193 2.08 31.95 15.18
N LYS A 194 1.50 32.64 14.20
CA LYS A 194 1.11 34.03 14.36
C LYS A 194 -0.12 34.08 15.30
N GLY A 195 0.05 34.53 16.52
CA GLY A 195 -1.10 34.79 17.40
C GLY A 195 -2.08 35.77 16.72
N LYS A 196 -3.36 35.69 17.03
CA LYS A 196 -4.31 36.74 16.65
C LYS A 196 -3.75 38.07 17.18
N GLU A 197 -3.20 38.90 16.28
CA GLU A 197 -2.99 40.31 16.62
C GLU A 197 -4.35 40.83 17.02
N GLY A 198 -4.43 41.29 18.24
CA GLY A 198 -5.66 41.71 18.85
C GLY A 198 -6.43 42.65 17.92
N ALA A 199 -7.71 42.40 17.74
CA ALA A 199 -8.65 43.42 17.27
C ALA A 199 -8.54 44.58 18.24
N GLY A 200 -7.65 45.52 17.90
CA GLY A 200 -7.54 46.79 18.60
C GLY A 200 -8.90 47.49 18.49
N ASN A 201 -9.50 47.78 19.64
CA ASN A 201 -10.61 48.69 19.75
C ASN A 201 -10.28 49.99 19.01
N VAL A 202 -11.08 50.32 18.04
CA VAL A 202 -11.35 51.69 17.63
C VAL A 202 -12.87 51.91 17.72
#